data_2950c889f0151405acd322e47fe653cd
#
_entry.id   2950c889f0151405acd322e47fe653cd
#
_cell.length_a   1.000
_cell.length_b   1.000
_cell.length_c   1.000
_cell.angle_alpha   90.00
_cell.angle_beta   90.00
_cell.angle_gamma   90.00
#
_symmetry.space_group_name_H-M   'P 1'
#
loop_
_entity.id
_entity.type
_entity.pdbx_description
1 polymer ?
#
loop_
_entity_poly.entity_id
_entity_poly.type
_entity_poly.pdbx_seq_one_letter_code
_entity_poly.pdbx_strand_id
1 'polypeptide(L)'
;MTALTEAAASAFVRALPQLVSHMPSPVLPFRPALARLADYSAAWAVAGLVVGVALLAWSAQISIPIKPVPITLQSYVLITLAALMGWRFGGLTVAIYLFAGLMGLPVFSGGRSGLAMLTGPSGGFIVGFLLTALLVGWLQETWARLKPLPLFGVLALGHLLLMLIGAGWLATKVGPAVALEKSLLPLLPGAVVKTVAALATVILVERLAGTERPR
;
A
#
# COMPACT_ATOMS: atom_id res chain seq x y z
N MET A 1 -28.36 -10.85 -7.36
CA MET A 1 -26.90 -10.62 -7.26
C MET A 1 -26.47 -10.04 -5.90
N THR A 2 -27.32 -9.31 -5.19
CA THR A 2 -27.01 -8.68 -3.89
C THR A 2 -26.78 -9.65 -2.73
N ALA A 3 -27.59 -10.72 -2.60
CA ALA A 3 -27.49 -11.67 -1.49
C ALA A 3 -26.19 -12.53 -1.49
N LEU A 4 -25.67 -12.87 -2.66
CA LEU A 4 -24.41 -13.62 -2.78
C LEU A 4 -23.18 -12.77 -2.43
N THR A 5 -23.22 -11.47 -2.75
CA THR A 5 -22.17 -10.52 -2.39
C THR A 5 -22.15 -10.22 -0.88
N GLU A 6 -23.32 -10.11 -0.26
CA GLU A 6 -23.41 -9.91 1.20
C GLU A 6 -22.97 -11.16 1.99
N ALA A 7 -23.33 -12.35 1.53
CA ALA A 7 -22.89 -13.60 2.14
C ALA A 7 -21.37 -13.79 2.03
N ALA A 8 -20.80 -13.50 0.86
CA ALA A 8 -19.34 -13.57 0.65
C ALA A 8 -18.59 -12.52 1.50
N ALA A 9 -19.09 -11.29 1.57
CA ALA A 9 -18.52 -10.24 2.40
C ALA A 9 -18.58 -10.62 3.90
N SER A 10 -19.69 -11.13 4.38
CA SER A 10 -19.85 -11.56 5.78
C SER A 10 -18.98 -12.78 6.14
N ALA A 11 -18.81 -13.72 5.22
CA ALA A 11 -17.92 -14.87 5.39
C ALA A 11 -16.45 -14.41 5.40
N PHE A 12 -16.07 -13.49 4.52
CA PHE A 12 -14.73 -12.92 4.45
C PHE A 12 -14.38 -12.17 5.75
N VAL A 13 -15.25 -11.28 6.23
CA VAL A 13 -15.04 -10.55 7.50
C VAL A 13 -14.89 -11.50 8.68
N ARG A 14 -15.64 -12.61 8.73
CA ARG A 14 -15.50 -13.65 9.76
C ARG A 14 -14.22 -14.45 9.64
N ALA A 15 -13.68 -14.63 8.44
CA ALA A 15 -12.43 -15.35 8.21
C ALA A 15 -11.18 -14.50 8.49
N LEU A 16 -11.27 -13.16 8.40
CA LEU A 16 -10.13 -12.24 8.59
C LEU A 16 -9.36 -12.46 9.90
N PRO A 17 -10.00 -12.56 11.09
CA PRO A 17 -9.26 -12.79 12.33
C PRO A 17 -8.49 -14.12 12.34
N GLN A 18 -9.06 -15.16 11.74
CA GLN A 18 -8.42 -16.47 11.63
C GLN A 18 -7.24 -16.45 10.65
N LEU A 19 -7.37 -15.76 9.51
CA LEU A 19 -6.28 -15.56 8.56
C LEU A 19 -5.08 -14.83 9.20
N VAL A 20 -5.35 -13.80 10.00
CA VAL A 20 -4.30 -13.04 10.69
C VAL A 20 -3.64 -13.88 11.79
N SER A 21 -4.40 -14.66 12.55
CA SER A 21 -3.88 -15.47 13.67
C SER A 21 -3.10 -16.71 13.22
N HIS A 22 -3.40 -17.28 12.06
CA HIS A 22 -2.74 -18.48 11.55
C HIS A 22 -1.55 -18.20 10.63
N MET A 23 -1.21 -16.94 10.36
CA MET A 23 0.02 -16.61 9.64
C MET A 23 1.23 -16.97 10.52
N PRO A 24 2.03 -18.00 10.18
CA PRO A 24 3.20 -18.36 10.98
C PRO A 24 4.14 -17.15 11.04
N SER A 25 4.44 -16.68 12.24
CA SER A 25 5.39 -15.57 12.42
C SER A 25 6.80 -16.10 12.16
N PRO A 26 7.53 -15.67 11.13
CA PRO A 26 8.97 -15.80 11.22
C PRO A 26 9.40 -15.01 12.44
N VAL A 27 10.33 -15.56 13.22
CA VAL A 27 10.94 -14.86 14.36
C VAL A 27 11.77 -13.72 13.78
N LEU A 28 11.13 -12.63 13.40
CA LEU A 28 11.81 -11.43 12.94
C LEU A 28 12.09 -10.57 14.16
N PRO A 29 13.35 -10.10 14.34
CA PRO A 29 13.75 -9.36 15.52
C PRO A 29 13.12 -7.97 15.64
N PHE A 30 12.47 -7.48 14.59
CA PHE A 30 11.82 -6.18 14.55
C PHE A 30 10.37 -6.32 14.06
N ARG A 31 9.42 -5.74 14.82
CA ARG A 31 8.01 -5.65 14.42
C ARG A 31 7.60 -4.18 14.33
N PRO A 32 7.13 -3.73 13.16
CA PRO A 32 6.65 -2.37 12.95
C PRO A 32 5.49 -2.01 13.90
N ALA A 33 5.33 -0.71 14.19
CA ALA A 33 4.40 -0.22 15.20
C ALA A 33 2.97 -0.73 15.01
N LEU A 34 2.43 -0.62 13.81
CA LEU A 34 1.05 -1.03 13.53
C LEU A 34 0.90 -2.56 13.38
N ALA A 35 1.96 -3.30 13.06
CA ALA A 35 1.92 -4.76 13.06
C ALA A 35 1.65 -5.34 14.45
N ARG A 36 1.97 -4.59 15.52
CA ARG A 36 1.72 -4.97 16.92
C ARG A 36 0.25 -4.93 17.31
N LEU A 37 -0.60 -4.23 16.55
CA LEU A 37 -2.04 -4.20 16.83
C LEU A 37 -2.65 -5.61 16.89
N ALA A 38 -2.14 -6.52 16.08
CA ALA A 38 -2.56 -7.92 16.09
C ALA A 38 -2.19 -8.66 17.39
N ASP A 39 -1.21 -8.17 18.15
CA ASP A 39 -0.78 -8.78 19.40
C ASP A 39 -1.73 -8.44 20.57
N TYR A 40 -2.45 -7.32 20.48
CA TYR A 40 -3.38 -6.90 21.53
C TYR A 40 -4.70 -7.66 21.47
N SER A 41 -5.34 -7.71 20.31
CA SER A 41 -6.56 -8.51 20.07
C SER A 41 -6.94 -8.53 18.60
N ALA A 42 -7.78 -9.49 18.20
CA ALA A 42 -8.35 -9.56 16.86
C ALA A 42 -9.14 -8.27 16.49
N ALA A 43 -9.80 -7.65 17.46
CA ALA A 43 -10.54 -6.40 17.25
C ALA A 43 -9.60 -5.25 16.84
N TRP A 44 -8.45 -5.10 17.48
CA TRP A 44 -7.45 -4.09 17.12
C TRP A 44 -6.82 -4.38 15.75
N ALA A 45 -6.58 -5.65 15.42
CA ALA A 45 -6.12 -6.03 14.10
C ALA A 45 -7.13 -5.63 13.01
N VAL A 46 -8.41 -5.97 13.20
CA VAL A 46 -9.49 -5.60 12.26
C VAL A 46 -9.62 -4.08 12.16
N ALA A 47 -9.58 -3.35 13.28
CA ALA A 47 -9.62 -1.89 13.26
C ALA A 47 -8.46 -1.29 12.44
N GLY A 48 -7.25 -1.80 12.62
CA GLY A 48 -6.07 -1.38 11.85
C GLY A 48 -6.24 -1.63 10.34
N LEU A 49 -6.78 -2.79 9.94
CA LEU A 49 -7.08 -3.10 8.54
C LEU A 49 -8.12 -2.13 7.97
N VAL A 50 -9.23 -1.91 8.68
CA VAL A 50 -10.30 -1.00 8.25
C VAL A 50 -9.78 0.43 8.08
N VAL A 51 -9.04 0.93 9.06
CA VAL A 51 -8.43 2.27 9.00
C VAL A 51 -7.43 2.35 7.85
N GLY A 52 -6.58 1.34 7.65
CA GLY A 52 -5.62 1.29 6.55
C GLY A 52 -6.29 1.33 5.17
N VAL A 53 -7.35 0.53 4.98
CA VAL A 53 -8.15 0.52 3.74
C VAL A 53 -8.84 1.87 3.52
N ALA A 54 -9.41 2.47 4.58
CA ALA A 54 -10.05 3.78 4.50
C ALA A 54 -9.06 4.88 4.13
N LEU A 55 -7.84 4.86 4.71
CA LEU A 55 -6.78 5.81 4.37
C LEU A 55 -6.32 5.66 2.91
N LEU A 56 -6.19 4.44 2.40
CA LEU A 56 -5.87 4.20 0.99
C LEU A 56 -6.97 4.73 0.07
N ALA A 57 -8.24 4.46 0.39
CA ALA A 57 -9.37 4.94 -0.39
C ALA A 57 -9.49 6.47 -0.37
N TRP A 58 -9.33 7.08 0.80
CA TRP A 58 -9.36 8.53 0.94
C TRP A 58 -8.21 9.20 0.19
N SER A 59 -6.97 8.71 0.34
CA SER A 59 -5.80 9.27 -0.32
C SER A 59 -5.82 9.13 -1.85
N ALA A 60 -6.56 8.17 -2.37
CA ALA A 60 -6.80 8.01 -3.80
C ALA A 60 -7.64 9.16 -4.40
N GLN A 61 -8.49 9.81 -3.58
CA GLN A 61 -9.31 10.94 -4.04
C GLN A 61 -8.52 12.25 -4.07
N ILE A 62 -7.40 12.33 -3.34
CA ILE A 62 -6.50 13.49 -3.38
C ILE A 62 -5.56 13.32 -4.57
N SER A 63 -5.93 13.91 -5.70
CA SER A 63 -5.21 13.70 -6.96
C SER A 63 -5.10 14.96 -7.82
N ILE A 64 -3.99 15.07 -8.53
CA ILE A 64 -3.82 16.01 -9.64
C ILE A 64 -4.21 15.26 -10.91
N PRO A 65 -5.29 15.70 -11.62
CA PRO A 65 -5.85 14.95 -12.74
C PRO A 65 -5.06 15.18 -14.01
N ILE A 66 -3.90 14.56 -14.14
CA ILE A 66 -3.13 14.48 -15.38
C ILE A 66 -3.48 13.19 -16.15
N LYS A 67 -3.35 13.24 -17.48
CA LYS A 67 -3.56 12.07 -18.33
C LYS A 67 -2.20 11.54 -18.82
N PRO A 68 -2.05 10.23 -18.99
CA PRO A 68 -3.04 9.16 -18.89
C PRO A 68 -3.27 8.62 -17.46
N VAL A 69 -2.38 8.92 -16.50
CA VAL A 69 -2.46 8.42 -15.11
C VAL A 69 -2.37 9.60 -14.15
N PRO A 70 -3.33 9.76 -13.22
CA PRO A 70 -3.32 10.87 -12.25
C PRO A 70 -2.18 10.73 -11.22
N ILE A 71 -1.66 11.86 -10.76
CA ILE A 71 -0.76 11.88 -9.59
C ILE A 71 -1.63 11.88 -8.34
N THR A 72 -1.54 10.86 -7.50
CA THR A 72 -2.35 10.73 -6.28
C THR A 72 -1.49 10.79 -5.03
N LEU A 73 -2.07 11.14 -3.88
CA LEU A 73 -1.43 11.00 -2.58
C LEU A 73 -1.28 9.52 -2.16
N GLN A 74 -1.99 8.62 -2.83
CA GLN A 74 -2.13 7.22 -2.49
C GLN A 74 -0.81 6.46 -2.38
N SER A 75 0.17 6.71 -3.26
CA SER A 75 1.49 6.04 -3.20
C SER A 75 2.26 6.37 -1.91
N TYR A 76 2.11 7.59 -1.38
CA TYR A 76 2.66 7.96 -0.08
C TYR A 76 2.01 7.13 1.05
N VAL A 77 0.67 7.09 1.10
CA VAL A 77 -0.05 6.34 2.13
C VAL A 77 0.25 4.84 2.03
N LEU A 78 0.26 4.28 0.82
CA LEU A 78 0.58 2.88 0.56
C LEU A 78 1.94 2.49 1.17
N ILE A 79 2.99 3.23 0.82
CA ILE A 79 4.36 2.92 1.22
C ILE A 79 4.56 3.16 2.71
N THR A 80 3.95 4.21 3.25
CA THR A 80 3.96 4.49 4.70
C THR A 80 3.28 3.38 5.49
N LEU A 81 2.08 2.95 5.08
CA LEU A 81 1.36 1.85 5.73
C LEU A 81 2.13 0.53 5.60
N ALA A 82 2.70 0.23 4.44
CA ALA A 82 3.51 -0.97 4.25
C ALA A 82 4.70 -1.02 5.22
N ALA A 83 5.39 0.11 5.40
CA ALA A 83 6.50 0.20 6.36
C ALA A 83 6.06 0.08 7.82
N LEU A 84 4.91 0.67 8.20
CA LEU A 84 4.39 0.64 9.56
C LEU A 84 3.67 -0.66 9.93
N MET A 85 3.07 -1.34 8.96
CA MET A 85 2.28 -2.56 9.15
C MET A 85 3.07 -3.84 8.87
N GLY A 86 4.22 -3.73 8.19
CA GLY A 86 4.98 -4.88 7.72
C GLY A 86 4.32 -5.60 6.53
N TRP A 87 5.00 -6.62 6.00
CA TRP A 87 4.60 -7.24 4.75
C TRP A 87 3.28 -8.02 4.82
N ARG A 88 3.00 -8.67 5.95
CA ARG A 88 1.78 -9.48 6.13
C ARG A 88 0.56 -8.60 6.31
N PHE A 89 0.62 -7.72 7.30
CA PHE A 89 -0.51 -6.89 7.67
C PHE A 89 -0.74 -5.77 6.66
N GLY A 90 0.34 -5.13 6.18
CA GLY A 90 0.29 -4.15 5.10
C GLY A 90 -0.12 -4.75 3.77
N GLY A 91 0.44 -5.93 3.41
CA GLY A 91 0.02 -6.66 2.20
C GLY A 91 -1.46 -7.04 2.23
N LEU A 92 -1.96 -7.53 3.38
CA LEU A 92 -3.39 -7.85 3.56
C LEU A 92 -4.26 -6.60 3.44
N THR A 93 -3.86 -5.47 4.05
CA THR A 93 -4.57 -4.19 3.93
C THR A 93 -4.71 -3.77 2.47
N VAL A 94 -3.63 -3.83 1.70
CA VAL A 94 -3.64 -3.48 0.28
C VAL A 94 -4.46 -4.49 -0.52
N ALA A 95 -4.36 -5.78 -0.24
CA ALA A 95 -5.17 -6.81 -0.91
C ALA A 95 -6.68 -6.58 -0.70
N ILE A 96 -7.11 -6.27 0.54
CA ILE A 96 -8.51 -5.93 0.85
C ILE A 96 -8.95 -4.67 0.09
N TYR A 97 -8.12 -3.62 0.09
CA TYR A 97 -8.39 -2.38 -0.64
C TYR A 97 -8.59 -2.66 -2.14
N LEU A 98 -7.68 -3.42 -2.76
CA LEU A 98 -7.77 -3.77 -4.17
C LEU A 98 -9.01 -4.63 -4.46
N PHE A 99 -9.27 -5.63 -3.63
CA PHE A 99 -10.45 -6.47 -3.76
C PHE A 99 -11.74 -5.65 -3.70
N ALA A 100 -11.87 -4.74 -2.72
CA ALA A 100 -13.02 -3.85 -2.59
C ALA A 100 -13.22 -3.00 -3.85
N GLY A 101 -12.15 -2.40 -4.38
CA GLY A 101 -12.21 -1.59 -5.59
C GLY A 101 -12.56 -2.40 -6.84
N LEU A 102 -12.02 -3.60 -6.99
CA LEU A 102 -12.31 -4.50 -8.11
C LEU A 102 -13.74 -5.06 -8.05
N MET A 103 -14.29 -5.24 -6.85
CA MET A 103 -15.69 -5.66 -6.64
C MET A 103 -16.70 -4.52 -6.82
N GLY A 104 -16.28 -3.33 -7.18
CA GLY A 104 -17.18 -2.23 -7.56
C GLY A 104 -17.31 -1.10 -6.54
N LEU A 105 -16.61 -1.15 -5.38
CA LEU A 105 -16.59 -0.01 -4.47
C LEU A 105 -15.78 1.14 -5.08
N PRO A 106 -16.25 2.40 -5.03
CA PRO A 106 -15.63 3.55 -5.70
C PRO A 106 -14.41 4.08 -4.91
N VAL A 107 -13.43 3.21 -4.66
CA VAL A 107 -12.24 3.49 -3.82
C VAL A 107 -11.01 3.88 -4.62
N PHE A 108 -10.97 3.66 -5.94
CA PHE A 108 -9.85 4.09 -6.78
C PHE A 108 -9.93 5.58 -7.12
N SER A 109 -8.82 6.13 -7.58
CA SER A 109 -8.71 7.56 -7.91
C SER A 109 -9.84 8.05 -8.82
N GLY A 110 -10.49 9.16 -8.40
CA GLY A 110 -11.65 9.74 -9.09
C GLY A 110 -12.93 8.94 -8.93
N GLY A 111 -13.08 8.18 -7.82
CA GLY A 111 -14.27 7.38 -7.52
C GLY A 111 -14.44 6.18 -8.44
N ARG A 112 -13.40 5.76 -9.14
CA ARG A 112 -13.45 4.63 -10.09
C ARG A 112 -13.43 3.28 -9.36
N SER A 113 -13.91 2.24 -10.05
CA SER A 113 -13.99 0.88 -9.54
C SER A 113 -14.09 -0.15 -10.66
N GLY A 114 -14.10 -1.42 -10.28
CA GLY A 114 -14.35 -2.55 -11.17
C GLY A 114 -13.13 -3.09 -11.89
N LEU A 115 -13.30 -4.28 -12.49
CA LEU A 115 -12.23 -5.02 -13.18
C LEU A 115 -11.63 -4.28 -14.39
N ALA A 116 -12.39 -3.37 -15.00
CA ALA A 116 -11.90 -2.53 -16.09
C ALA A 116 -10.67 -1.67 -15.70
N MET A 117 -10.48 -1.41 -14.42
CA MET A 117 -9.31 -0.69 -13.92
C MET A 117 -8.01 -1.46 -14.13
N LEU A 118 -8.03 -2.80 -14.11
CA LEU A 118 -6.85 -3.63 -14.36
C LEU A 118 -6.42 -3.58 -15.84
N THR A 119 -7.36 -3.49 -16.75
CA THR A 119 -7.08 -3.48 -18.19
C THR A 119 -6.75 -2.08 -18.72
N GLY A 120 -7.09 -1.04 -17.96
CA GLY A 120 -6.86 0.35 -18.29
C GLY A 120 -5.41 0.82 -18.11
N PRO A 121 -5.12 2.10 -18.38
CA PRO A 121 -3.79 2.71 -18.25
C PRO A 121 -3.17 2.59 -16.85
N SER A 122 -4.01 2.59 -15.80
CA SER A 122 -3.57 2.49 -14.39
C SER A 122 -3.39 1.05 -13.89
N GLY A 123 -3.66 0.02 -14.71
CA GLY A 123 -3.66 -1.38 -14.29
C GLY A 123 -2.33 -1.83 -13.66
N GLY A 124 -1.21 -1.43 -14.24
CA GLY A 124 0.11 -1.74 -13.70
C GLY A 124 0.36 -1.13 -12.32
N PHE A 125 -0.15 0.08 -12.06
CA PHE A 125 -0.07 0.68 -10.72
C PHE A 125 -0.91 -0.09 -9.70
N ILE A 126 -2.08 -0.58 -10.09
CA ILE A 126 -2.96 -1.37 -9.22
C ILE A 126 -2.27 -2.68 -8.83
N VAL A 127 -1.69 -3.41 -9.77
CA VAL A 127 -0.90 -4.62 -9.48
C VAL A 127 0.35 -4.26 -8.68
N GLY A 128 1.03 -3.18 -9.05
CA GLY A 128 2.21 -2.65 -8.39
C GLY A 128 1.98 -2.31 -6.91
N PHE A 129 0.77 -1.90 -6.52
CA PHE A 129 0.45 -1.60 -5.13
C PHE A 129 0.70 -2.79 -4.20
N LEU A 130 0.20 -3.97 -4.56
CA LEU A 130 0.39 -5.16 -3.74
C LEU A 130 1.86 -5.58 -3.68
N LEU A 131 2.53 -5.62 -4.82
CA LEU A 131 3.95 -6.00 -4.90
C LEU A 131 4.82 -5.03 -4.09
N THR A 132 4.55 -3.73 -4.20
CA THR A 132 5.26 -2.69 -3.44
C THR A 132 5.00 -2.83 -1.94
N ALA A 133 3.77 -3.06 -1.51
CA ALA A 133 3.46 -3.23 -0.10
C ALA A 133 4.16 -4.45 0.52
N LEU A 134 4.18 -5.56 -0.19
CA LEU A 134 4.87 -6.78 0.25
C LEU A 134 6.39 -6.55 0.35
N LEU A 135 7.00 -5.94 -0.68
CA LEU A 135 8.45 -5.69 -0.70
C LEU A 135 8.86 -4.69 0.38
N VAL A 136 8.20 -3.52 0.46
CA VAL A 136 8.53 -2.48 1.44
C VAL A 136 8.36 -2.99 2.86
N GLY A 137 7.24 -3.68 3.15
CA GLY A 137 6.98 -4.26 4.46
C GLY A 137 8.03 -5.31 4.84
N TRP A 138 8.40 -6.18 3.90
CA TRP A 138 9.43 -7.20 4.15
C TRP A 138 10.82 -6.58 4.38
N LEU A 139 11.23 -5.64 3.54
CA LEU A 139 12.52 -4.96 3.69
C LEU A 139 12.59 -4.14 4.98
N GLN A 140 11.47 -3.52 5.39
CA GLN A 140 11.40 -2.80 6.65
C GLN A 140 11.63 -3.72 7.85
N GLU A 141 10.99 -4.88 7.87
CA GLU A 141 11.12 -5.84 8.96
C GLU A 141 12.51 -6.48 9.02
N THR A 142 13.11 -6.75 7.88
CA THR A 142 14.37 -7.50 7.80
C THR A 142 15.61 -6.61 7.78
N TRP A 143 15.55 -5.47 7.11
CA TRP A 143 16.75 -4.71 6.74
C TRP A 143 16.81 -3.32 7.35
N ALA A 144 15.75 -2.53 7.22
CA ALA A 144 15.81 -1.12 7.59
C ALA A 144 15.76 -0.88 9.10
N ARG A 145 14.96 -1.65 9.83
CA ARG A 145 14.86 -1.64 11.29
C ARG A 145 14.96 -0.22 11.90
N LEU A 146 14.27 0.75 11.30
CA LEU A 146 14.23 2.17 11.73
C LEU A 146 15.55 2.95 11.65
N LYS A 147 16.60 2.41 11.04
CA LYS A 147 17.77 3.22 10.71
C LYS A 147 17.39 4.20 9.58
N PRO A 148 17.57 5.52 9.74
CA PRO A 148 17.01 6.50 8.78
C PRO A 148 17.47 6.30 7.35
N LEU A 149 18.75 6.02 7.11
CA LEU A 149 19.31 5.88 5.77
C LEU A 149 18.84 4.58 5.07
N PRO A 150 18.93 3.38 5.67
CA PRO A 150 18.33 2.18 5.10
C PRO A 150 16.81 2.32 4.90
N LEU A 151 16.08 2.92 5.84
CA LEU A 151 14.65 3.16 5.71
C LEU A 151 14.34 4.06 4.51
N PHE A 152 15.07 5.16 4.33
CA PHE A 152 14.93 6.00 3.14
C PHE A 152 15.13 5.19 1.85
N GLY A 153 16.17 4.35 1.79
CA GLY A 153 16.44 3.47 0.65
C GLY A 153 15.29 2.51 0.35
N VAL A 154 14.70 1.90 1.40
CA VAL A 154 13.53 1.00 1.25
C VAL A 154 12.31 1.73 0.71
N LEU A 155 12.00 2.93 1.25
CA LEU A 155 10.86 3.72 0.81
C LEU A 155 11.05 4.26 -0.62
N ALA A 156 12.28 4.67 -0.97
CA ALA A 156 12.63 5.09 -2.33
C ALA A 156 12.52 3.94 -3.33
N LEU A 157 13.03 2.75 -2.96
CA LEU A 157 12.89 1.54 -3.77
C LEU A 157 11.42 1.17 -3.98
N GLY A 158 10.57 1.33 -2.96
CA GLY A 158 9.13 1.12 -3.09
C GLY A 158 8.48 2.05 -4.11
N HIS A 159 8.80 3.35 -4.07
CA HIS A 159 8.32 4.30 -5.08
C HIS A 159 8.84 3.97 -6.49
N LEU A 160 10.12 3.64 -6.60
CA LEU A 160 10.73 3.27 -7.87
C LEU A 160 10.08 2.02 -8.47
N LEU A 161 9.91 0.97 -7.68
CA LEU A 161 9.23 -0.27 -8.10
C LEU A 161 7.83 0.02 -8.62
N LEU A 162 7.05 0.77 -7.85
CA LEU A 162 5.68 1.15 -8.24
C LEU A 162 5.65 1.91 -9.55
N MET A 163 6.56 2.86 -9.73
CA MET A 163 6.67 3.65 -10.95
C MET A 163 7.09 2.79 -12.15
N LEU A 164 8.05 1.89 -11.97
CA LEU A 164 8.52 1.01 -13.05
C LEU A 164 7.44 0.03 -13.50
N ILE A 165 6.72 -0.60 -12.56
CA ILE A 165 5.61 -1.51 -12.90
C ILE A 165 4.49 -0.73 -13.59
N GLY A 166 4.11 0.44 -13.05
CA GLY A 166 3.05 1.26 -13.61
C GLY A 166 3.37 1.82 -14.99
N ALA A 167 4.57 2.37 -15.16
CA ALA A 167 5.02 2.91 -16.46
C ALA A 167 5.28 1.80 -17.48
N GLY A 168 5.83 0.65 -17.04
CA GLY A 168 6.02 -0.51 -17.91
C GLY A 168 4.69 -1.05 -18.44
N TRP A 169 3.66 -1.15 -17.58
CA TRP A 169 2.31 -1.49 -18.04
C TRP A 169 1.74 -0.45 -19.00
N LEU A 170 1.87 0.83 -18.66
CA LEU A 170 1.40 1.92 -19.50
C LEU A 170 2.07 1.90 -20.88
N ALA A 171 3.37 1.57 -20.95
CA ALA A 171 4.11 1.46 -22.20
C ALA A 171 3.50 0.44 -23.17
N THR A 172 2.89 -0.64 -22.67
CA THR A 172 2.16 -1.61 -23.51
C THR A 172 0.88 -1.05 -24.12
N LYS A 173 0.35 0.07 -23.57
CA LYS A 173 -0.91 0.68 -24.02
C LYS A 173 -0.70 1.87 -24.95
N VAL A 174 0.34 2.67 -24.69
CA VAL A 174 0.56 3.96 -25.38
C VAL A 174 1.96 4.09 -25.99
N GLY A 175 2.79 3.06 -25.89
CA GLY A 175 4.18 3.08 -26.32
C GLY A 175 5.16 3.60 -25.25
N PRO A 176 6.43 3.17 -25.30
CA PRO A 176 7.43 3.47 -24.26
C PRO A 176 7.77 4.96 -24.16
N ALA A 177 7.87 5.67 -25.28
CA ALA A 177 8.20 7.10 -25.30
C ALA A 177 7.12 7.94 -24.57
N VAL A 178 5.84 7.67 -24.87
CA VAL A 178 4.71 8.34 -24.22
C VAL A 178 4.60 7.98 -22.74
N ALA A 179 4.84 6.71 -22.37
CA ALA A 179 4.83 6.28 -20.97
C ALA A 179 5.94 6.96 -20.16
N LEU A 180 7.12 7.12 -20.74
CA LEU A 180 8.24 7.83 -20.11
C LEU A 180 7.90 9.31 -19.88
N GLU A 181 7.50 10.00 -20.95
CA GLU A 181 7.24 11.45 -20.94
C GLU A 181 6.02 11.83 -20.07
N LYS A 182 4.91 11.08 -20.21
CA LYS A 182 3.61 11.45 -19.62
C LYS A 182 3.28 10.71 -18.30
N SER A 183 4.13 9.79 -17.87
CA SER A 183 3.94 9.08 -16.60
C SER A 183 5.21 9.12 -15.76
N LEU A 184 6.29 8.46 -16.19
CA LEU A 184 7.47 8.29 -15.33
C LEU A 184 8.08 9.64 -14.92
N LEU A 185 8.37 10.52 -15.88
CA LEU A 185 9.01 11.82 -15.62
C LEU A 185 8.14 12.74 -14.73
N PRO A 186 6.83 12.93 -14.98
CA PRO A 186 6.00 13.77 -14.12
C PRO A 186 5.81 13.22 -12.70
N LEU A 187 5.91 11.90 -12.52
CA LEU A 187 5.76 11.28 -11.20
C LEU A 187 7.02 11.40 -10.33
N LEU A 188 8.22 11.54 -10.93
CA LEU A 188 9.49 11.56 -10.20
C LEU A 188 9.57 12.62 -9.09
N PRO A 189 9.29 13.93 -9.35
CA PRO A 189 9.37 14.94 -8.29
C PRO A 189 8.43 14.63 -7.12
N GLY A 190 7.21 14.19 -7.45
CA GLY A 190 6.23 13.78 -6.46
C GLY A 190 6.67 12.55 -5.66
N ALA A 191 7.34 11.60 -6.28
CA ALA A 191 7.87 10.42 -5.60
C ALA A 191 8.96 10.78 -4.59
N VAL A 192 9.87 11.70 -4.93
CA VAL A 192 10.91 12.18 -4.00
C VAL A 192 10.28 12.85 -2.77
N VAL A 193 9.37 13.79 -2.97
CA VAL A 193 8.67 14.48 -1.87
C VAL A 193 7.93 13.49 -0.96
N LYS A 194 7.21 12.53 -1.56
CA LYS A 194 6.46 11.50 -0.83
C LYS A 194 7.38 10.55 -0.08
N THR A 195 8.57 10.22 -0.62
CA THR A 195 9.55 9.38 0.06
C THR A 195 10.06 10.08 1.32
N VAL A 196 10.39 11.37 1.24
CA VAL A 196 10.85 12.15 2.40
C VAL A 196 9.72 12.27 3.45
N ALA A 197 8.51 12.56 3.01
CA ALA A 197 7.34 12.62 3.89
C ALA A 197 7.06 11.26 4.56
N ALA A 198 7.14 10.16 3.82
CA ALA A 198 6.97 8.81 4.35
C ALA A 198 8.05 8.48 5.39
N LEU A 199 9.32 8.83 5.12
CA LEU A 199 10.40 8.66 6.08
C LEU A 199 10.11 9.38 7.40
N ALA A 200 9.74 10.65 7.32
CA ALA A 200 9.41 11.46 8.51
C ALA A 200 8.24 10.86 9.29
N THR A 201 7.18 10.46 8.57
CA THR A 201 5.98 9.86 9.19
C THR A 201 6.28 8.52 9.85
N VAL A 202 7.00 7.62 9.19
CA VAL A 202 7.37 6.33 9.78
C VAL A 202 8.21 6.51 11.03
N ILE A 203 9.24 7.37 10.98
CA ILE A 203 10.09 7.64 12.14
C ILE A 203 9.27 8.23 13.30
N LEU A 204 8.38 9.18 13.01
CA LEU A 204 7.53 9.82 14.02
C LEU A 204 6.60 8.80 14.68
N VAL A 205 5.85 8.03 13.89
CA VAL A 205 4.89 7.04 14.41
C VAL A 205 5.59 5.97 15.24
N GLU A 206 6.74 5.47 14.77
CA GLU A 206 7.50 4.46 15.50
C GLU A 206 8.07 5.00 16.82
N ARG A 207 8.49 6.27 16.86
CA ARG A 207 8.93 6.92 18.10
C ARG A 207 7.77 7.08 19.09
N LEU A 208 6.61 7.53 18.63
CA LEU A 208 5.41 7.70 19.46
C LEU A 208 4.89 6.34 19.98
N ALA A 209 5.05 5.29 19.22
CA ALA A 209 4.66 3.93 19.61
C ALA A 209 5.66 3.27 20.59
N GLY A 210 6.72 3.98 21.01
CA GLY A 210 7.71 3.45 21.95
C GLY A 210 8.52 2.27 21.39
N THR A 211 8.66 2.19 20.08
CA THR A 211 9.54 1.22 19.43
C THR A 211 10.98 1.63 19.68
N GLU A 212 11.51 1.26 20.84
CA GLU A 212 12.92 1.51 21.15
C GLU A 212 13.81 0.81 20.11
N ARG A 213 14.81 1.53 19.65
CA ARG A 213 15.87 0.98 18.81
C ARG A 213 16.58 -0.11 19.63
N PRO A 214 16.73 -1.34 19.12
CA PRO A 214 17.74 -2.21 19.71
C PRO A 214 19.08 -1.48 19.61
N ARG A 215 19.71 -1.25 20.78
CA ARG A 215 21.06 -0.68 20.90
C ARG A 215 22.07 -1.56 20.19
#